data_ab2348c30b1f0943c6fb2f377ce3aae0
#
_entry.id   ab2348c30b1f0943c6fb2f377ce3aae0
#
_cell.length_a   1.000
_cell.length_b   1.000
_cell.length_c   1.000
_cell.angle_alpha   90.00
_cell.angle_beta   90.00
_cell.angle_gamma   90.00
#
_symmetry.space_group_name_H-M   'P 1'
#
loop_
_entity.id
_entity.type
_entity.pdbx_description
1 polymer ?
#
loop_
_entity_poly.entity_id
_entity_poly.type
_entity_poly.pdbx_seq_one_letter_code
_entity_poly.pdbx_strand_id
1 'polypeptide(L)'
;LQDVLIGQGYKLEDSTKVPPATMQLVKVKSGYDQALISWQLAKYEQRNAVLTAPFDGVVANLFAKQFNTASTSDVFCSIIDTRTLEAAFTVLESELPLIKTGDRVEVAPFALSDVTADGRISEINPLVDKDGMVQVKAAVNDKGKLFEGMNVRVSIHRSLGKQLVVPKSAVVLRSGKQVVFTLTEDKAYWNYVHTGLENADSY
;
A
#
# COMPACT_ATOMS: atom_id res chain seq x y z
N LEU A 1 9.99 -25.80 -45.03
CA LEU A 1 10.04 -27.00 -44.19
C LEU A 1 9.64 -28.23 -45.00
N GLN A 2 8.54 -28.20 -45.76
CA GLN A 2 8.04 -29.32 -46.57
C GLN A 2 9.08 -29.73 -47.65
N ASP A 3 9.62 -28.80 -48.41
CA ASP A 3 10.61 -29.10 -49.47
C ASP A 3 11.88 -29.74 -48.92
N VAL A 4 12.31 -29.32 -47.71
CA VAL A 4 13.49 -29.90 -47.06
C VAL A 4 13.22 -31.29 -46.57
N LEU A 5 12.00 -31.58 -46.06
CA LEU A 5 11.58 -32.95 -45.71
C LEU A 5 11.54 -33.90 -46.91
N ILE A 6 10.97 -33.43 -48.04
CA ILE A 6 10.93 -34.19 -49.29
C ILE A 6 12.35 -34.49 -49.78
N GLY A 7 13.24 -33.49 -49.73
CA GLY A 7 14.66 -33.65 -50.07
C GLY A 7 15.43 -34.63 -49.19
N GLN A 8 14.92 -34.94 -47.98
CA GLN A 8 15.46 -35.95 -47.07
C GLN A 8 14.76 -37.34 -47.27
N GLY A 9 13.88 -37.49 -48.28
CA GLY A 9 13.23 -38.75 -48.60
C GLY A 9 11.94 -39.05 -47.83
N TYR A 10 11.41 -38.09 -47.06
CA TYR A 10 10.17 -38.27 -46.31
C TYR A 10 8.97 -37.73 -47.10
N LYS A 11 7.85 -38.44 -47.06
CA LYS A 11 6.57 -37.96 -47.62
C LYS A 11 5.88 -37.05 -46.58
N LEU A 12 5.12 -36.07 -47.09
CA LEU A 12 4.37 -35.12 -46.23
C LEU A 12 3.42 -35.79 -45.25
N GLU A 13 2.84 -36.92 -45.68
CA GLU A 13 1.89 -37.73 -44.87
C GLU A 13 2.58 -38.44 -43.68
N ASP A 14 3.90 -38.62 -43.75
CA ASP A 14 4.69 -39.33 -42.74
C ASP A 14 5.40 -38.38 -41.74
N SER A 15 5.00 -37.13 -41.66
CA SER A 15 5.65 -36.12 -40.80
C SER A 15 5.70 -36.53 -39.31
N THR A 16 4.78 -37.34 -38.84
CA THR A 16 4.75 -37.90 -37.48
C THR A 16 5.75 -39.01 -37.23
N LYS A 17 6.30 -39.64 -38.31
CA LYS A 17 7.26 -40.75 -38.26
C LYS A 17 8.70 -40.28 -38.41
N VAL A 18 8.94 -38.95 -38.60
CA VAL A 18 10.28 -38.40 -38.75
C VAL A 18 11.01 -38.43 -37.41
N PRO A 19 12.22 -38.98 -37.35
CA PRO A 19 13.01 -38.99 -36.14
C PRO A 19 13.25 -37.56 -35.64
N PRO A 20 13.25 -37.30 -34.29
CA PRO A 20 13.40 -35.96 -33.75
C PRO A 20 14.65 -35.23 -34.22
N ALA A 21 15.79 -35.92 -34.35
CA ALA A 21 17.04 -35.40 -34.83
C ALA A 21 16.95 -34.89 -36.28
N THR A 22 16.29 -35.68 -37.16
CA THR A 22 16.06 -35.32 -38.57
C THR A 22 15.12 -34.10 -38.63
N MET A 23 14.05 -34.09 -37.84
CA MET A 23 13.13 -32.97 -37.78
C MET A 23 13.82 -31.69 -37.37
N GLN A 24 14.72 -31.77 -36.40
CA GLN A 24 15.50 -30.60 -35.96
C GLN A 24 16.43 -30.05 -37.06
N LEU A 25 17.12 -30.97 -37.77
CA LEU A 25 17.94 -30.61 -38.95
C LEU A 25 17.11 -29.94 -40.03
N VAL A 26 15.92 -30.45 -40.31
CA VAL A 26 15.00 -29.88 -41.29
C VAL A 26 14.51 -28.51 -40.88
N LYS A 27 14.17 -28.31 -39.62
CA LYS A 27 13.78 -27.00 -39.09
C LYS A 27 14.91 -25.94 -39.25
N VAL A 28 16.12 -26.33 -38.92
CA VAL A 28 17.29 -25.43 -39.07
C VAL A 28 17.53 -25.11 -40.56
N LYS A 29 17.60 -26.13 -41.42
CA LYS A 29 17.86 -25.98 -42.87
C LYS A 29 16.74 -25.18 -43.58
N SER A 30 15.51 -25.32 -43.15
CA SER A 30 14.37 -24.59 -43.73
C SER A 30 14.21 -23.17 -43.24
N GLY A 31 15.02 -22.71 -42.27
CA GLY A 31 14.86 -21.43 -41.62
C GLY A 31 13.56 -21.31 -40.77
N TYR A 32 12.92 -22.45 -40.45
CA TYR A 32 11.64 -22.47 -39.73
C TYR A 32 11.77 -21.81 -38.38
N ASP A 33 12.80 -22.14 -37.62
CA ASP A 33 13.00 -21.60 -36.27
C ASP A 33 13.23 -20.09 -36.32
N GLN A 34 13.99 -19.63 -37.31
CA GLN A 34 14.21 -18.19 -37.54
C GLN A 34 12.90 -17.46 -37.88
N ALA A 35 12.11 -18.05 -38.77
CA ALA A 35 10.81 -17.47 -39.15
C ALA A 35 9.83 -17.47 -37.97
N LEU A 36 9.85 -18.52 -37.12
CA LEU A 36 9.02 -18.61 -35.93
C LEU A 36 9.38 -17.51 -34.92
N ILE A 37 10.67 -17.31 -34.68
CA ILE A 37 11.17 -16.24 -33.78
C ILE A 37 10.75 -14.87 -34.33
N SER A 38 10.94 -14.62 -35.62
CA SER A 38 10.54 -13.36 -36.24
C SER A 38 9.03 -13.10 -36.13
N TRP A 39 8.23 -14.15 -36.34
CA TRP A 39 6.78 -14.07 -36.19
C TRP A 39 6.37 -13.77 -34.73
N GLN A 40 7.01 -14.44 -33.76
CA GLN A 40 6.76 -14.21 -32.34
C GLN A 40 7.12 -12.78 -31.95
N LEU A 41 8.26 -12.27 -32.43
CA LEU A 41 8.68 -10.89 -32.19
C LEU A 41 7.68 -9.88 -32.77
N ALA A 42 7.28 -10.04 -34.03
CA ALA A 42 6.29 -9.18 -34.65
C ALA A 42 4.93 -9.20 -33.93
N LYS A 43 4.51 -10.37 -33.45
CA LYS A 43 3.30 -10.52 -32.64
C LYS A 43 3.43 -9.84 -31.28
N TYR A 44 4.60 -9.91 -30.68
CA TYR A 44 4.90 -9.20 -29.43
C TYR A 44 4.86 -7.68 -29.63
N GLU A 45 5.49 -7.16 -30.69
CA GLU A 45 5.48 -5.74 -31.04
C GLU A 45 4.06 -5.25 -31.33
N GLN A 46 3.27 -6.02 -32.10
CA GLN A 46 1.87 -5.70 -32.39
C GLN A 46 1.04 -5.59 -31.10
N ARG A 47 1.24 -6.52 -30.15
CA ARG A 47 0.51 -6.50 -28.87
C ARG A 47 0.92 -5.30 -28.02
N ASN A 48 2.19 -4.92 -28.04
CA ASN A 48 2.70 -3.78 -27.29
C ASN A 48 2.40 -2.42 -27.94
N ALA A 49 1.92 -2.42 -29.18
CA ALA A 49 1.47 -1.19 -29.86
C ALA A 49 0.17 -0.62 -29.24
N VAL A 50 -0.55 -1.41 -28.44
CA VAL A 50 -1.75 -0.97 -27.73
C VAL A 50 -1.46 -1.00 -26.24
N LEU A 51 -1.46 0.19 -25.63
CA LEU A 51 -1.31 0.33 -24.18
C LEU A 51 -2.70 0.21 -23.52
N THR A 52 -2.85 -0.75 -22.63
CA THR A 52 -4.08 -0.96 -21.87
C THR A 52 -3.83 -0.75 -20.37
N ALA A 53 -4.83 -0.24 -19.67
CA ALA A 53 -4.77 -0.10 -18.22
C ALA A 53 -4.67 -1.49 -17.57
N PRO A 54 -3.71 -1.72 -16.65
CA PRO A 54 -3.55 -3.02 -15.98
C PRO A 54 -4.60 -3.28 -14.90
N PHE A 55 -5.28 -2.23 -14.44
CA PHE A 55 -6.33 -2.29 -13.42
C PHE A 55 -7.29 -1.10 -13.60
N ASP A 56 -8.44 -1.16 -12.92
CA ASP A 56 -9.42 -0.07 -12.89
C ASP A 56 -8.92 1.07 -12.02
N GLY A 57 -8.93 2.30 -12.53
CA GLY A 57 -8.42 3.45 -11.80
C GLY A 57 -8.74 4.77 -12.50
N VAL A 58 -8.25 5.85 -11.92
CA VAL A 58 -8.36 7.19 -12.48
C VAL A 58 -7.05 7.56 -13.16
N VAL A 59 -7.13 8.01 -14.42
CA VAL A 59 -5.96 8.50 -15.15
C VAL A 59 -5.56 9.86 -14.62
N ALA A 60 -4.31 9.97 -14.21
CA ALA A 60 -3.67 11.21 -13.79
C ALA A 60 -2.42 11.47 -14.64
N ASN A 61 -1.96 12.71 -14.66
CA ASN A 61 -0.71 13.10 -15.32
C ASN A 61 -0.60 12.59 -16.77
N LEU A 62 -1.65 12.79 -17.57
CA LEU A 62 -1.61 12.46 -18.99
C LEU A 62 -0.76 13.48 -19.75
N PHE A 63 0.49 13.12 -20.06
CA PHE A 63 1.44 13.99 -20.77
C PHE A 63 1.34 13.87 -22.27
N ALA A 64 0.93 12.72 -22.76
CA ALA A 64 0.79 12.48 -24.20
C ALA A 64 -0.43 13.21 -24.78
N LYS A 65 -0.26 13.82 -25.94
CA LYS A 65 -1.34 14.48 -26.69
C LYS A 65 -1.60 13.73 -27.99
N GLN A 66 -2.84 13.74 -28.41
CA GLN A 66 -3.24 13.17 -29.70
C GLN A 66 -2.42 13.78 -30.85
N PHE A 67 -2.01 12.96 -31.80
CA PHE A 67 -1.17 13.29 -32.97
C PHE A 67 0.31 13.61 -32.64
N ASN A 68 0.73 13.57 -31.38
CA ASN A 68 2.14 13.66 -31.03
C ASN A 68 2.76 12.27 -30.94
N THR A 69 4.05 12.19 -31.25
CA THR A 69 4.82 10.96 -31.03
C THR A 69 4.96 10.73 -29.53
N ALA A 70 4.58 9.54 -29.09
CA ALA A 70 4.83 9.13 -27.71
C ALA A 70 6.29 8.69 -27.57
N SER A 71 6.96 9.17 -26.52
CA SER A 71 8.30 8.72 -26.16
C SER A 71 8.21 7.38 -25.42
N THR A 72 9.15 6.49 -25.70
CA THR A 72 9.31 5.22 -24.96
C THR A 72 10.05 5.40 -23.64
N SER A 73 10.68 6.55 -23.45
CA SER A 73 11.48 6.86 -22.25
C SER A 73 10.71 7.66 -21.20
N ASP A 74 9.59 8.26 -21.60
CA ASP A 74 8.82 9.15 -20.73
C ASP A 74 7.56 8.46 -20.21
N VAL A 75 7.10 8.92 -19.05
CA VAL A 75 5.84 8.47 -18.47
C VAL A 75 4.68 8.94 -19.35
N PHE A 76 3.87 8.01 -19.84
CA PHE A 76 2.70 8.33 -20.68
C PHE A 76 1.57 8.91 -19.85
N CYS A 77 1.18 8.22 -18.77
CA CYS A 77 0.22 8.66 -17.78
C CYS A 77 0.42 7.86 -16.48
N SER A 78 -0.20 8.32 -15.40
CA SER A 78 -0.32 7.57 -14.16
C SER A 78 -1.74 7.04 -14.02
N ILE A 79 -1.90 5.82 -13.51
CA ILE A 79 -3.21 5.27 -13.16
C ILE A 79 -3.23 5.05 -11.66
N ILE A 80 -4.19 5.66 -10.99
CA ILE A 80 -4.32 5.65 -9.53
C ILE A 80 -5.52 4.78 -9.16
N ASP A 81 -5.29 3.76 -8.34
CA ASP A 81 -6.39 3.00 -7.71
C ASP A 81 -6.92 3.80 -6.52
N THR A 82 -8.09 4.39 -6.68
CA THR A 82 -8.73 5.20 -5.64
C THR A 82 -9.57 4.39 -4.65
N ARG A 83 -9.61 3.05 -4.80
CA ARG A 83 -10.43 2.18 -3.93
C ARG A 83 -9.73 1.88 -2.61
N THR A 84 -8.41 1.94 -2.59
CA THR A 84 -7.58 1.62 -1.44
C THR A 84 -6.58 2.74 -1.20
N LEU A 85 -6.95 3.67 -0.33
CA LEU A 85 -6.03 4.71 0.12
C LEU A 85 -5.30 4.27 1.38
N GLU A 86 -4.03 4.59 1.46
CA GLU A 86 -3.21 4.39 2.66
C GLU A 86 -2.70 5.73 3.18
N ALA A 87 -2.85 5.95 4.48
CA ALA A 87 -2.19 7.04 5.18
C ALA A 87 -0.83 6.55 5.69
N ALA A 88 0.25 7.15 5.22
CA ALA A 88 1.60 6.87 5.71
C ALA A 88 2.00 7.95 6.73
N PHE A 89 2.45 7.54 7.90
CA PHE A 89 2.88 8.44 8.97
C PHE A 89 4.01 7.79 9.78
N THR A 90 4.66 8.57 10.61
CA THR A 90 5.75 8.10 11.47
C THR A 90 5.36 8.22 12.93
N VAL A 91 5.84 7.28 13.74
CA VAL A 91 5.70 7.26 15.20
C VAL A 91 7.08 7.11 15.84
N LEU A 92 7.22 7.56 17.08
CA LEU A 92 8.44 7.35 17.84
C LEU A 92 8.61 5.88 18.22
N GLU A 93 9.84 5.37 18.25
CA GLU A 93 10.14 4.03 18.73
C GLU A 93 9.56 3.76 20.12
N SER A 94 9.59 4.74 21.01
CA SER A 94 9.02 4.66 22.37
C SER A 94 7.49 4.47 22.38
N GLU A 95 6.80 4.81 21.30
CA GLU A 95 5.34 4.67 21.18
C GLU A 95 4.93 3.34 20.55
N LEU A 96 5.87 2.59 19.95
CA LEU A 96 5.58 1.28 19.34
C LEU A 96 4.86 0.30 20.26
N PRO A 97 5.20 0.17 21.56
CA PRO A 97 4.46 -0.72 22.45
C PRO A 97 2.98 -0.35 22.63
N LEU A 98 2.63 0.89 22.28
CA LEU A 98 1.27 1.42 22.45
C LEU A 98 0.37 1.15 21.24
N ILE A 99 0.92 0.77 20.09
CA ILE A 99 0.20 0.57 18.83
C ILE A 99 0.31 -0.86 18.32
N LYS A 100 -0.72 -1.29 17.59
CA LYS A 100 -0.77 -2.63 16.98
C LYS A 100 -1.43 -2.56 15.61
N THR A 101 -1.07 -3.47 14.74
CA THR A 101 -1.80 -3.70 13.50
C THR A 101 -3.26 -4.00 13.79
N GLY A 102 -4.17 -3.34 13.10
CA GLY A 102 -5.62 -3.40 13.32
C GLY A 102 -6.18 -2.32 14.24
N ASP A 103 -5.36 -1.54 14.93
CA ASP A 103 -5.83 -0.42 15.74
C ASP A 103 -6.57 0.59 14.87
N ARG A 104 -7.64 1.17 15.43
CA ARG A 104 -8.45 2.17 14.73
C ARG A 104 -7.71 3.50 14.68
N VAL A 105 -7.73 4.11 13.50
CA VAL A 105 -7.21 5.45 13.28
C VAL A 105 -8.28 6.35 12.69
N GLU A 106 -8.22 7.62 13.02
CA GLU A 106 -8.98 8.69 12.38
C GLU A 106 -8.01 9.54 11.59
N VAL A 107 -8.34 9.76 10.32
CA VAL A 107 -7.51 10.49 9.36
C VAL A 107 -8.25 11.76 8.95
N ALA A 108 -7.66 12.90 9.24
CA ALA A 108 -8.22 14.22 8.94
C ALA A 108 -7.26 14.98 8.02
N PRO A 109 -7.66 15.35 6.79
CA PRO A 109 -6.84 16.16 5.90
C PRO A 109 -6.74 17.60 6.42
N PHE A 110 -5.55 18.20 6.31
CA PHE A 110 -5.37 19.61 6.72
C PHE A 110 -6.17 20.60 5.86
N ALA A 111 -6.41 20.23 4.59
CA ALA A 111 -7.12 21.09 3.65
C ALA A 111 -8.65 21.11 3.84
N LEU A 112 -9.22 20.11 4.53
CA LEU A 112 -10.66 19.92 4.67
C LEU A 112 -10.97 19.62 6.15
N SER A 113 -11.20 20.66 6.93
CA SER A 113 -11.40 20.58 8.40
C SER A 113 -12.61 19.74 8.83
N ASP A 114 -13.64 19.66 7.96
CA ASP A 114 -14.89 18.97 8.25
C ASP A 114 -14.94 17.52 7.73
N VAL A 115 -13.82 17.04 7.16
CA VAL A 115 -13.73 15.69 6.61
C VAL A 115 -12.84 14.86 7.51
N THR A 116 -13.39 13.78 8.03
CA THR A 116 -12.64 12.73 8.71
C THR A 116 -12.92 11.40 8.05
N ALA A 117 -11.93 10.55 7.97
CA ALA A 117 -12.04 9.20 7.47
C ALA A 117 -11.57 8.20 8.52
N ASP A 118 -12.31 7.13 8.68
CA ASP A 118 -11.92 6.03 9.54
C ASP A 118 -10.92 5.11 8.83
N GLY A 119 -9.94 4.62 9.57
CA GLY A 119 -8.96 3.68 9.06
C GLY A 119 -8.52 2.67 10.10
N ARG A 120 -7.64 1.77 9.68
CA ARG A 120 -6.96 0.82 10.57
C ARG A 120 -5.50 0.70 10.20
N ILE A 121 -4.65 0.55 11.19
CA ILE A 121 -3.24 0.26 10.98
C ILE A 121 -3.13 -1.05 10.20
N SER A 122 -2.59 -0.98 8.98
CA SER A 122 -2.36 -2.11 8.09
C SER A 122 -0.96 -2.69 8.25
N GLU A 123 0.04 -1.81 8.45
CA GLU A 123 1.44 -2.20 8.48
C GLU A 123 2.22 -1.33 9.47
N ILE A 124 3.11 -1.95 10.22
CA ILE A 124 4.13 -1.28 11.03
C ILE A 124 5.47 -1.75 10.48
N ASN A 125 6.28 -0.85 9.95
CA ASN A 125 7.59 -1.19 9.43
C ASN A 125 8.52 -1.60 10.60
N PRO A 126 9.18 -2.76 10.53
CA PRO A 126 10.09 -3.19 11.61
C PRO A 126 11.41 -2.42 11.65
N LEU A 127 11.61 -1.46 10.76
CA LEU A 127 12.83 -0.66 10.68
C LEU A 127 12.66 0.67 11.42
N VAL A 128 13.54 0.94 12.37
CA VAL A 128 13.68 2.26 13.01
C VAL A 128 14.69 3.07 12.20
N ASP A 129 14.34 4.29 11.84
CA ASP A 129 15.26 5.19 11.14
C ASP A 129 16.28 5.84 12.09
N LYS A 130 17.21 6.61 11.52
CA LYS A 130 18.27 7.32 12.26
C LYS A 130 17.75 8.38 13.25
N ASP A 131 16.52 8.81 13.09
CA ASP A 131 15.85 9.79 13.93
C ASP A 131 14.97 9.16 15.01
N GLY A 132 15.02 7.81 15.15
CA GLY A 132 14.23 7.05 16.11
C GLY A 132 12.75 6.95 15.73
N MET A 133 12.43 7.10 14.44
CA MET A 133 11.07 7.04 13.93
C MET A 133 10.81 5.71 13.23
N VAL A 134 9.59 5.24 13.33
CA VAL A 134 9.08 4.05 12.65
C VAL A 134 7.95 4.43 11.72
N GLN A 135 8.04 3.98 10.47
CA GLN A 135 7.00 4.20 9.49
C GLN A 135 5.82 3.25 9.71
N VAL A 136 4.63 3.81 9.72
CA VAL A 136 3.37 3.11 9.89
C VAL A 136 2.45 3.44 8.73
N LYS A 137 1.68 2.46 8.26
CA LYS A 137 0.63 2.64 7.26
C LYS A 137 -0.72 2.26 7.84
N ALA A 138 -1.72 3.01 7.48
CA ALA A 138 -3.10 2.72 7.82
C ALA A 138 -3.95 2.70 6.55
N ALA A 139 -4.70 1.63 6.37
CA ALA A 139 -5.71 1.55 5.32
C ALA A 139 -6.90 2.44 5.70
N VAL A 140 -7.30 3.33 4.80
CA VAL A 140 -8.29 4.37 5.04
C VAL A 140 -9.55 4.11 4.21
N ASN A 141 -10.70 4.23 4.81
CA ASN A 141 -12.00 4.18 4.13
C ASN A 141 -12.57 5.60 4.04
N ASP A 142 -12.23 6.30 2.98
CA ASP A 142 -12.53 7.72 2.79
C ASP A 142 -13.78 8.01 1.97
N LYS A 143 -14.39 6.99 1.37
CA LYS A 143 -15.56 7.11 0.47
C LYS A 143 -15.34 8.12 -0.68
N GLY A 144 -14.11 8.24 -1.17
CA GLY A 144 -13.75 9.08 -2.31
C GLY A 144 -13.60 10.57 -2.00
N LYS A 145 -13.34 10.96 -0.75
CA LYS A 145 -13.14 12.35 -0.35
C LYS A 145 -11.67 12.77 -0.25
N LEU A 146 -10.78 11.80 -0.13
CA LEU A 146 -9.35 12.02 -0.04
C LEU A 146 -8.68 11.75 -1.39
N PHE A 147 -7.59 12.46 -1.64
CA PHE A 147 -6.76 12.29 -2.84
C PHE A 147 -5.34 11.90 -2.44
N GLU A 148 -4.70 11.14 -3.30
CA GLU A 148 -3.27 10.83 -3.15
C GLU A 148 -2.44 12.13 -3.09
N GLY A 149 -1.46 12.16 -2.18
CA GLY A 149 -0.61 13.32 -1.96
C GLY A 149 -1.17 14.37 -0.98
N MET A 150 -2.37 14.16 -0.42
CA MET A 150 -2.86 15.04 0.63
C MET A 150 -2.08 14.87 1.93
N ASN A 151 -1.77 16.00 2.57
CA ASN A 151 -1.26 15.98 3.95
C ASN A 151 -2.41 15.77 4.93
N VAL A 152 -2.24 14.81 5.82
CA VAL A 152 -3.26 14.39 6.78
C VAL A 152 -2.71 14.36 8.19
N ARG A 153 -3.61 14.59 9.16
CA ARG A 153 -3.36 14.30 10.58
C ARG A 153 -3.96 12.93 10.88
N VAL A 154 -3.18 12.08 11.53
CA VAL A 154 -3.63 10.74 11.95
C VAL A 154 -3.73 10.71 13.46
N SER A 155 -4.89 10.35 13.98
CA SER A 155 -5.15 10.14 15.41
C SER A 155 -5.40 8.66 15.65
N ILE A 156 -4.61 8.04 16.51
CA ILE A 156 -4.72 6.62 16.83
C ILE A 156 -5.61 6.48 18.07
N HIS A 157 -6.70 5.72 17.94
CA HIS A 157 -7.63 5.46 19.03
C HIS A 157 -7.37 4.08 19.62
N ARG A 158 -6.92 4.05 20.88
CA ARG A 158 -6.71 2.82 21.60
C ARG A 158 -7.74 2.65 22.71
N SER A 159 -8.39 1.50 22.76
CA SER A 159 -9.22 1.13 23.88
C SER A 159 -8.36 0.50 24.97
N LEU A 160 -8.32 1.12 26.12
CA LEU A 160 -7.57 0.65 27.28
C LEU A 160 -8.38 -0.32 28.17
N GLY A 161 -9.58 -0.70 27.74
CA GLY A 161 -10.50 -1.49 28.57
C GLY A 161 -11.13 -0.65 29.68
N LYS A 162 -11.62 -1.30 30.72
CA LYS A 162 -12.19 -0.61 31.90
C LYS A 162 -11.04 -0.10 32.76
N GLN A 163 -10.83 1.20 32.78
CA GLN A 163 -9.86 1.88 33.63
C GLN A 163 -10.59 2.83 34.59
N LEU A 164 -10.00 3.05 35.77
CA LEU A 164 -10.47 4.09 36.68
C LEU A 164 -9.97 5.44 36.10
N VAL A 165 -10.88 6.28 35.67
CA VAL A 165 -10.59 7.56 35.09
C VAL A 165 -10.88 8.66 36.10
N VAL A 166 -9.92 9.57 36.28
CA VAL A 166 -10.05 10.72 37.16
C VAL A 166 -9.79 11.99 36.38
N PRO A 167 -10.66 13.01 36.45
CA PRO A 167 -10.42 14.30 35.82
C PRO A 167 -9.10 14.91 36.27
N LYS A 168 -8.33 15.53 35.35
CA LYS A 168 -7.06 16.20 35.69
C LYS A 168 -7.25 17.24 36.80
N SER A 169 -8.37 17.95 36.81
CA SER A 169 -8.73 18.95 37.84
C SER A 169 -8.90 18.37 39.25
N ALA A 170 -9.16 17.05 39.37
CA ALA A 170 -9.31 16.40 40.66
C ALA A 170 -7.98 15.90 41.24
N VAL A 171 -6.90 15.92 40.46
CA VAL A 171 -5.57 15.49 40.92
C VAL A 171 -4.77 16.74 41.31
N VAL A 172 -4.41 16.83 42.60
CA VAL A 172 -3.67 17.96 43.15
C VAL A 172 -2.27 17.52 43.55
N LEU A 173 -1.27 18.35 43.29
CA LEU A 173 0.09 18.09 43.78
C LEU A 173 0.24 18.63 45.20
N ARG A 174 0.59 17.74 46.15
CA ARG A 174 0.84 18.10 47.54
C ARG A 174 2.16 17.47 48.00
N SER A 175 3.08 18.31 48.43
CA SER A 175 4.42 17.88 48.89
C SER A 175 5.13 16.96 47.90
N GLY A 176 5.01 17.27 46.59
CA GLY A 176 5.64 16.49 45.50
C GLY A 176 4.92 15.17 45.14
N LYS A 177 3.76 14.89 45.76
CA LYS A 177 2.97 13.68 45.48
C LYS A 177 1.59 14.04 44.92
N GLN A 178 1.10 13.21 44.01
CA GLN A 178 -0.26 13.33 43.48
C GLN A 178 -1.29 12.82 44.44
N VAL A 179 -2.35 13.61 44.66
CA VAL A 179 -3.38 13.37 45.67
C VAL A 179 -4.75 13.64 45.05
N VAL A 180 -5.71 12.75 45.34
CA VAL A 180 -7.12 12.95 45.03
C VAL A 180 -7.91 13.01 46.36
N PHE A 181 -8.82 13.98 46.48
CA PHE A 181 -9.70 14.09 47.62
C PHE A 181 -11.00 13.31 47.36
N THR A 182 -11.37 12.48 48.31
CA THR A 182 -12.66 11.78 48.31
C THR A 182 -13.51 12.27 49.49
N LEU A 183 -14.81 12.44 49.25
CA LEU A 183 -15.76 12.81 50.30
C LEU A 183 -16.48 11.53 50.77
N THR A 184 -16.36 11.22 52.07
CA THR A 184 -17.06 10.10 52.70
C THR A 184 -17.62 10.59 54.04
N GLU A 185 -18.92 10.42 54.27
CA GLU A 185 -19.61 10.82 55.53
C GLU A 185 -19.33 12.28 55.91
N ASP A 186 -19.44 13.21 54.95
CA ASP A 186 -19.17 14.66 55.08
C ASP A 186 -17.73 15.02 55.49
N LYS A 187 -16.80 14.09 55.40
CA LYS A 187 -15.38 14.33 55.66
C LYS A 187 -14.56 14.13 54.40
N ALA A 188 -13.65 15.04 54.15
CA ALA A 188 -12.73 14.94 53.05
C ALA A 188 -11.47 14.16 53.42
N TYR A 189 -11.22 13.10 52.69
CA TYR A 189 -10.03 12.27 52.83
C TYR A 189 -9.13 12.47 51.64
N TRP A 190 -7.85 12.58 51.85
CA TRP A 190 -6.87 12.61 50.78
C TRP A 190 -6.31 11.21 50.52
N ASN A 191 -6.21 10.85 49.24
CA ASN A 191 -5.64 9.57 48.84
C ASN A 191 -4.45 9.85 47.92
N TYR A 192 -3.30 9.27 48.23
CA TYR A 192 -2.17 9.30 47.30
C TYR A 192 -2.47 8.40 46.10
N VAL A 193 -2.24 8.92 44.88
CA VAL A 193 -2.50 8.21 43.65
C VAL A 193 -1.26 8.22 42.78
N HIS A 194 -1.11 7.18 41.98
CA HIS A 194 -0.18 7.16 40.85
C HIS A 194 -1.02 7.26 39.58
N THR A 195 -0.85 8.33 38.83
CA THR A 195 -1.48 8.49 37.54
C THR A 195 -0.74 7.68 36.51
N GLY A 196 -1.47 7.00 35.64
CA GLY A 196 -0.95 6.22 34.54
C GLY A 196 -0.96 7.01 33.22
N LEU A 197 -1.59 6.44 32.20
CA LEU A 197 -1.77 7.12 30.92
C LEU A 197 -2.72 8.29 31.05
N GLU A 198 -2.46 9.38 30.36
CA GLU A 198 -3.30 10.57 30.37
C GLU A 198 -3.89 10.82 28.97
N ASN A 199 -5.07 11.41 28.94
CA ASN A 199 -5.67 11.99 27.75
C ASN A 199 -5.79 13.53 27.91
N ALA A 200 -6.55 14.19 27.01
CA ALA A 200 -6.72 15.64 27.09
C ALA A 200 -7.24 16.13 28.45
N ASP A 201 -8.23 15.40 29.06
CA ASP A 201 -9.02 15.87 30.20
C ASP A 201 -8.84 15.01 31.46
N SER A 202 -8.26 13.82 31.36
CA SER A 202 -8.27 12.81 32.44
C SER A 202 -6.95 12.03 32.52
N TYR A 203 -6.69 11.46 33.70
CA TYR A 203 -5.70 10.43 33.94
C TYR A 203 -6.35 9.07 34.00
#